data_cf62747c5ab56e2d81266f208e0b1f08
#
_entry.id   cf62747c5ab56e2d81266f208e0b1f08
#
_cell.length_a   1.000
_cell.length_b   1.000
_cell.length_c   1.000
_cell.angle_alpha   90.00
_cell.angle_beta   90.00
_cell.angle_gamma   90.00
#
_symmetry.space_group_name_H-M   'P 1'
#
loop_
_entity.id
_entity.type
_entity.pdbx_description
1 polymer ?
#
loop_
_entity_poly.entity_id
_entity_poly.type
_entity_poly.pdbx_seq_one_letter_code
_entity_poly.pdbx_strand_id
1 'polypeptide(L)'
;MAQDYPLEELSPRAFEQLTVALALKVLGHGVEAFGSGPDGGREATYTGPVNWSATTGFGADSWDGYVVLQAKQKETLGTPAQNASWLLKQVSEEFDSWLANDSKRGRLPQYIVFVTNARLSSVADAGGIDQINASNRQRISAPVPGSDGKDSLAARGLRAAKGLFGHLVGVMV
;
A
#
# COMPACT_ATOMS: atom_id res chain seq x y z
N MET A 1 -21.13 14.69 -9.59
CA MET A 1 -19.95 14.45 -10.44
C MET A 1 -18.74 14.33 -9.51
N ALA A 2 -17.98 13.26 -9.56
CA ALA A 2 -16.72 13.17 -8.84
C ALA A 2 -15.75 14.16 -9.48
N GLN A 3 -15.11 15.01 -8.66
CA GLN A 3 -14.13 15.96 -9.13
C GLN A 3 -12.83 15.19 -9.38
N ASP A 4 -12.33 15.22 -10.60
CA ASP A 4 -11.04 14.60 -10.94
C ASP A 4 -9.93 15.60 -10.56
N TYR A 5 -9.06 15.18 -9.64
CA TYR A 5 -7.92 15.98 -9.20
C TYR A 5 -6.68 15.56 -9.99
N PRO A 6 -5.92 16.51 -10.56
CA PRO A 6 -4.70 16.22 -11.31
C PRO A 6 -3.54 15.87 -10.35
N LEU A 7 -3.61 14.70 -9.73
CA LEU A 7 -2.62 14.25 -8.73
C LEU A 7 -1.23 14.04 -9.32
N GLU A 8 -1.13 13.86 -10.63
CA GLU A 8 0.13 13.79 -11.39
C GLU A 8 0.88 15.12 -11.43
N GLU A 9 0.20 16.25 -11.23
CA GLU A 9 0.81 17.58 -11.19
C GLU A 9 1.45 17.89 -9.82
N LEU A 10 1.16 17.11 -8.80
CA LEU A 10 1.80 17.27 -7.51
C LEU A 10 3.27 16.88 -7.60
N SER A 11 4.14 17.61 -6.89
CA SER A 11 5.49 17.11 -6.66
C SER A 11 5.45 15.82 -5.80
N PRO A 12 6.46 14.95 -5.87
CA PRO A 12 6.53 13.76 -5.00
C PRO A 12 6.32 14.11 -3.53
N ARG A 13 6.94 15.18 -3.07
CA ARG A 13 6.79 15.67 -1.68
C ARG A 13 5.36 16.10 -1.36
N ALA A 14 4.68 16.79 -2.27
CA ALA A 14 3.30 17.22 -2.06
C ALA A 14 2.36 16.00 -2.02
N PHE A 15 2.64 14.98 -2.81
CA PHE A 15 1.88 13.73 -2.80
C PHE A 15 2.08 12.92 -1.51
N GLU A 16 3.31 12.86 -0.98
CA GLU A 16 3.60 12.29 0.35
C GLU A 16 2.82 13.03 1.45
N GLN A 17 2.85 14.37 1.45
CA GLN A 17 2.11 15.17 2.41
C GLN A 17 0.59 14.96 2.32
N LEU A 18 0.05 14.84 1.10
CA LEU A 18 -1.35 14.48 0.89
C LEU A 18 -1.66 13.10 1.47
N THR A 19 -0.79 12.12 1.27
CA THR A 19 -0.93 10.76 1.83
C THR A 19 -1.01 10.81 3.36
N VAL A 20 -0.13 11.57 4.00
CA VAL A 20 -0.14 11.77 5.46
C VAL A 20 -1.44 12.44 5.92
N ALA A 21 -1.87 13.49 5.24
CA ALA A 21 -3.11 14.20 5.57
C ALA A 21 -4.36 13.30 5.46
N LEU A 22 -4.41 12.45 4.43
CA LEU A 22 -5.47 11.46 4.25
C LEU A 22 -5.42 10.40 5.37
N ALA A 23 -4.23 9.91 5.73
CA ALA A 23 -4.05 8.97 6.82
C ALA A 23 -4.58 9.54 8.15
N LEU A 24 -4.20 10.76 8.50
CA LEU A 24 -4.69 11.46 9.69
C LEU A 24 -6.22 11.62 9.69
N LYS A 25 -6.81 11.92 8.52
CA LYS A 25 -8.26 12.06 8.39
C LYS A 25 -9.00 10.74 8.56
N VAL A 26 -8.45 9.65 8.03
CA VAL A 26 -9.13 8.34 7.98
C VAL A 26 -8.86 7.52 9.24
N LEU A 27 -7.61 7.51 9.72
CA LEU A 27 -7.16 6.69 10.85
C LEU A 27 -7.15 7.47 12.18
N GLY A 28 -7.20 8.81 12.12
CA GLY A 28 -7.26 9.66 13.30
C GLY A 28 -5.92 9.98 13.94
N HIS A 29 -5.96 10.46 15.17
CA HIS A 29 -4.81 11.04 15.88
C HIS A 29 -3.69 10.04 16.27
N GLY A 30 -3.92 8.74 16.11
CA GLY A 30 -2.89 7.71 16.35
C GLY A 30 -1.88 7.54 15.19
N VAL A 31 -2.02 8.32 14.13
CA VAL A 31 -1.08 8.29 12.99
C VAL A 31 0.20 9.04 13.35
N GLU A 32 1.33 8.36 13.22
CA GLU A 32 2.67 8.93 13.32
C GLU A 32 3.18 9.23 11.92
N ALA A 33 3.40 10.51 11.62
CA ALA A 33 3.92 10.98 10.33
C ALA A 33 5.44 11.07 10.35
N PHE A 34 6.08 10.67 9.28
CA PHE A 34 7.53 10.78 9.10
C PHE A 34 7.88 11.95 8.17
N GLY A 35 9.00 12.61 8.46
CA GLY A 35 9.50 13.71 7.64
C GLY A 35 10.39 13.23 6.49
N SER A 36 11.00 14.17 5.79
CA SER A 36 12.03 13.88 4.79
C SER A 36 13.33 13.44 5.47
N GLY A 37 13.54 12.16 5.62
CA GLY A 37 14.73 11.56 6.22
C GLY A 37 14.85 10.09 5.86
N PRO A 38 15.89 9.39 6.31
CA PRO A 38 16.01 7.95 6.11
C PRO A 38 15.03 7.19 7.03
N ASP A 39 13.74 7.30 6.72
CA ASP A 39 12.61 6.73 7.46
C ASP A 39 12.26 5.28 7.06
N GLY A 40 13.06 4.70 6.16
CA GLY A 40 12.82 3.36 5.61
C GLY A 40 11.69 3.32 4.58
N GLY A 41 11.35 4.47 3.96
CA GLY A 41 10.29 4.57 2.94
C GLY A 41 8.88 4.52 3.52
N ARG A 42 8.71 5.04 4.74
CA ARG A 42 7.40 5.16 5.40
C ARG A 42 6.99 6.61 5.44
N GLU A 43 5.83 6.96 4.91
CA GLU A 43 5.25 8.29 5.06
C GLU A 43 4.51 8.44 6.38
N ALA A 44 3.83 7.36 6.80
CA ALA A 44 3.14 7.33 8.09
C ALA A 44 3.01 5.89 8.63
N THR A 45 2.83 5.79 9.95
CA THR A 45 2.47 4.53 10.61
C THR A 45 1.27 4.74 11.51
N TYR A 46 0.58 3.64 11.79
CA TYR A 46 -0.55 3.59 12.71
C TYR A 46 -0.55 2.24 13.42
N THR A 47 -0.93 2.23 14.70
CA THR A 47 -1.13 0.97 15.43
C THR A 47 -2.48 1.02 16.12
N GLY A 48 -3.34 0.05 15.81
CA GLY A 48 -4.67 -0.06 16.41
C GLY A 48 -5.72 -0.58 15.44
N PRO A 49 -6.99 -0.56 15.86
CA PRO A 49 -8.11 -1.02 15.05
C PRO A 49 -8.44 -0.05 13.93
N VAL A 50 -8.67 -0.60 12.72
CA VAL A 50 -9.12 0.15 11.55
C VAL A 50 -10.40 -0.48 11.02
N ASN A 51 -11.50 0.26 11.05
CA ASN A 51 -12.79 -0.16 10.53
C ASN A 51 -13.06 0.51 9.18
N TRP A 52 -12.76 -0.19 8.12
CA TRP A 52 -12.97 0.32 6.75
C TRP A 52 -14.44 0.35 6.33
N SER A 53 -15.28 -0.53 6.88
CA SER A 53 -16.70 -0.66 6.54
C SER A 53 -17.52 0.60 6.78
N ALA A 54 -17.20 1.34 7.84
CA ALA A 54 -17.92 2.57 8.19
C ALA A 54 -17.67 3.73 7.21
N THR A 55 -16.56 3.70 6.47
CA THR A 55 -16.08 4.82 5.64
C THR A 55 -16.22 4.55 4.15
N THR A 56 -16.20 3.28 3.73
CA THR A 56 -16.04 2.92 2.31
C THR A 56 -17.17 2.06 1.74
N GLY A 57 -18.08 1.56 2.56
CA GLY A 57 -19.13 0.63 2.12
C GLY A 57 -18.63 -0.75 1.66
N PHE A 58 -17.34 -1.02 1.79
CA PHE A 58 -16.75 -2.33 1.54
C PHE A 58 -16.88 -3.19 2.79
N GLY A 59 -17.25 -4.45 2.62
CA GLY A 59 -17.64 -5.36 3.68
C GLY A 59 -16.70 -5.42 4.88
N ALA A 60 -17.15 -6.09 5.90
CA ALA A 60 -16.70 -6.08 7.31
C ALA A 60 -15.23 -6.49 7.59
N ASP A 61 -14.27 -6.03 6.80
CA ASP A 61 -12.85 -6.25 7.12
C ASP A 61 -12.40 -5.19 8.15
N SER A 62 -12.33 -5.59 9.39
CA SER A 62 -11.67 -4.82 10.45
C SER A 62 -10.22 -5.28 10.53
N TRP A 63 -9.30 -4.31 10.51
CA TRP A 63 -7.89 -4.56 10.80
C TRP A 63 -7.59 -4.16 12.23
N ASP A 64 -6.68 -4.87 12.85
CA ASP A 64 -6.11 -4.47 14.14
C ASP A 64 -4.64 -4.81 14.13
N GLY A 65 -3.79 -3.81 14.27
CA GLY A 65 -2.36 -4.01 14.28
C GLY A 65 -1.53 -2.85 13.75
N TYR A 66 -0.28 -3.16 13.42
CA TYR A 66 0.69 -2.20 12.91
C TYR A 66 0.53 -2.03 11.40
N VAL A 67 0.20 -0.82 10.99
CA VAL A 67 -0.02 -0.40 9.60
C VAL A 67 1.09 0.54 9.18
N VAL A 68 1.65 0.32 8.01
CA VAL A 68 2.58 1.26 7.34
C VAL A 68 1.90 1.82 6.10
N LEU A 69 1.97 3.13 5.92
CA LEU A 69 1.49 3.82 4.72
C LEU A 69 2.67 4.30 3.88
N GLN A 70 2.57 4.07 2.57
CA GLN A 70 3.58 4.46 1.60
C GLN A 70 2.96 5.12 0.39
N ALA A 71 3.49 6.27 -0.02
CA ALA A 71 3.14 6.95 -1.24
C ALA A 71 3.91 6.38 -2.44
N LYS A 72 3.22 6.11 -3.54
CA LYS A 72 3.79 5.67 -4.80
C LYS A 72 3.23 6.54 -5.93
N GLN A 73 3.82 7.72 -6.11
CA GLN A 73 3.43 8.65 -7.16
C GLN A 73 4.08 8.26 -8.50
N LYS A 74 3.30 8.28 -9.55
CA LYS A 74 3.77 8.14 -10.93
C LYS A 74 3.65 9.50 -11.63
N GLU A 75 4.79 10.13 -11.97
CA GLU A 75 4.83 11.45 -12.57
C GLU A 75 4.17 11.50 -13.96
N THR A 76 4.35 10.44 -14.75
CA THR A 76 3.75 10.34 -16.08
C THR A 76 2.83 9.15 -16.15
N LEU A 77 1.52 9.40 -16.18
CA LEU A 77 0.52 8.34 -16.29
C LEU A 77 0.55 7.74 -17.71
N GLY A 78 0.49 6.42 -17.76
CA GLY A 78 0.37 5.64 -18.98
C GLY A 78 -1.01 5.02 -19.13
N THR A 79 -1.12 4.01 -19.96
CA THR A 79 -2.32 3.17 -20.04
C THR A 79 -2.55 2.45 -18.69
N PRO A 80 -3.78 2.02 -18.40
CA PRO A 80 -4.05 1.25 -17.17
C PRO A 80 -3.14 0.03 -16.99
N ALA A 81 -2.80 -0.69 -18.08
CA ALA A 81 -1.89 -1.83 -18.03
C ALA A 81 -0.43 -1.40 -17.70
N GLN A 82 0.05 -0.32 -18.28
CA GLN A 82 1.37 0.23 -17.96
C GLN A 82 1.44 0.73 -16.51
N ASN A 83 0.38 1.35 -16.03
CA ASN A 83 0.28 1.80 -14.65
C ASN A 83 0.28 0.61 -13.68
N ALA A 84 -0.48 -0.45 -13.99
CA ALA A 84 -0.52 -1.67 -13.18
C ALA A 84 0.86 -2.35 -13.12
N SER A 85 1.56 -2.50 -14.25
CA SER A 85 2.90 -3.10 -14.31
C SER A 85 3.91 -2.28 -13.51
N TRP A 86 3.85 -0.96 -13.61
CA TRP A 86 4.70 -0.07 -12.82
C TRP A 86 4.45 -0.23 -11.32
N LEU A 87 3.18 -0.22 -10.89
CA LEU A 87 2.82 -0.34 -9.49
C LEU A 87 3.20 -1.70 -8.91
N LEU A 88 3.00 -2.79 -9.68
CA LEU A 88 3.45 -4.14 -9.29
C LEU A 88 4.96 -4.18 -9.03
N LYS A 89 5.75 -3.52 -9.87
CA LYS A 89 7.20 -3.42 -9.67
C LYS A 89 7.51 -2.68 -8.36
N GLN A 90 6.89 -1.51 -8.13
CA GLN A 90 7.10 -0.72 -6.91
C GLN A 90 6.75 -1.50 -5.64
N VAL A 91 5.62 -2.20 -5.65
CA VAL A 91 5.17 -3.03 -4.51
C VAL A 91 6.11 -4.22 -4.30
N SER A 92 6.58 -4.87 -5.37
CA SER A 92 7.54 -5.97 -5.28
C SER A 92 8.88 -5.55 -4.68
N GLU A 93 9.43 -4.43 -5.13
CA GLU A 93 10.67 -3.86 -4.59
C GLU A 93 10.51 -3.53 -3.10
N GLU A 94 9.33 -3.09 -2.70
CA GLU A 94 9.02 -2.79 -1.32
C GLU A 94 9.02 -4.06 -0.46
N PHE A 95 8.37 -5.12 -0.91
CA PHE A 95 8.40 -6.41 -0.21
C PHE A 95 9.82 -6.98 -0.10
N ASP A 96 10.63 -6.87 -1.15
CA ASP A 96 12.03 -7.29 -1.11
C ASP A 96 12.81 -6.51 -0.06
N SER A 97 12.56 -5.21 0.05
CA SER A 97 13.18 -4.36 1.05
C SER A 97 12.76 -4.74 2.48
N TRP A 98 11.53 -5.20 2.70
CA TRP A 98 11.08 -5.71 4.00
C TRP A 98 11.64 -7.09 4.33
N LEU A 99 11.97 -7.90 3.32
CA LEU A 99 12.57 -9.22 3.49
C LEU A 99 14.08 -9.17 3.73
N ALA A 100 14.74 -8.09 3.33
CA ALA A 100 16.20 -7.95 3.48
C ALA A 100 16.61 -8.03 4.95
N ASN A 101 17.61 -8.86 5.26
CA ASN A 101 18.08 -9.09 6.63
C ASN A 101 18.77 -7.86 7.24
N ASP A 102 19.25 -6.94 6.41
CA ASP A 102 19.92 -5.69 6.78
C ASP A 102 18.93 -4.50 6.81
N SER A 103 17.66 -4.78 6.72
CA SER A 103 16.63 -3.75 6.68
C SER A 103 16.68 -2.86 7.92
N LYS A 104 16.89 -1.56 7.72
CA LYS A 104 16.81 -0.55 8.78
C LYS A 104 15.37 -0.20 9.17
N ARG A 105 14.39 -0.93 8.64
CA ARG A 105 12.96 -0.63 8.78
C ARG A 105 12.38 -1.06 10.13
N GLY A 106 13.14 -1.83 10.91
CA GLY A 106 12.71 -2.28 12.23
C GLY A 106 11.60 -3.34 12.16
N ARG A 107 10.46 -3.05 12.79
CA ARG A 107 9.34 -3.99 12.90
C ARG A 107 8.63 -4.18 11.56
N LEU A 108 8.43 -5.44 11.13
CA LEU A 108 7.59 -5.77 9.98
C LEU A 108 6.13 -5.37 10.27
N PRO A 109 5.46 -4.64 9.37
CA PRO A 109 4.05 -4.31 9.53
C PRO A 109 3.16 -5.55 9.35
N GLN A 110 1.98 -5.51 9.98
CA GLN A 110 0.92 -6.48 9.70
C GLN A 110 0.15 -6.09 8.44
N TYR A 111 0.11 -4.79 8.12
CA TYR A 111 -0.55 -4.26 6.93
C TYR A 111 0.31 -3.17 6.30
N ILE A 112 0.37 -3.15 4.98
CA ILE A 112 0.97 -2.06 4.21
C ILE A 112 -0.11 -1.45 3.32
N VAL A 113 -0.24 -0.14 3.38
CA VAL A 113 -1.15 0.65 2.53
C VAL A 113 -0.31 1.42 1.52
N PHE A 114 -0.44 1.08 0.25
CA PHE A 114 0.15 1.85 -0.83
C PHE A 114 -0.86 2.88 -1.35
N VAL A 115 -0.51 4.15 -1.29
CA VAL A 115 -1.29 5.25 -1.84
C VAL A 115 -0.66 5.66 -3.17
N THR A 116 -1.44 5.65 -4.26
CA THR A 116 -0.91 5.94 -5.61
C THR A 116 -1.89 6.77 -6.43
N ASN A 117 -1.38 7.59 -7.35
CA ASN A 117 -2.15 8.29 -8.38
C ASN A 117 -2.29 7.45 -9.67
N ALA A 118 -1.71 6.26 -9.73
CA ALA A 118 -1.77 5.40 -10.90
C ALA A 118 -3.21 4.93 -11.17
N ARG A 119 -3.73 5.26 -12.35
CA ARG A 119 -5.08 4.84 -12.78
C ARG A 119 -5.02 3.37 -13.19
N LEU A 120 -5.79 2.54 -12.50
CA LEU A 120 -5.86 1.09 -12.72
C LEU A 120 -7.21 0.71 -13.33
N SER A 121 -7.24 -0.38 -14.08
CA SER A 121 -8.47 -0.95 -14.58
C SER A 121 -9.19 -1.75 -13.49
N SER A 122 -10.49 -1.54 -13.36
CA SER A 122 -11.39 -2.27 -12.46
C SER A 122 -12.14 -3.42 -13.14
N VAL A 123 -11.70 -3.84 -14.34
CA VAL A 123 -12.33 -5.00 -15.01
C VAL A 123 -12.12 -6.24 -14.14
N ALA A 124 -13.22 -6.92 -13.82
CA ALA A 124 -13.20 -8.09 -12.96
C ALA A 124 -12.28 -9.18 -13.52
N ASP A 125 -11.53 -9.82 -12.66
CA ASP A 125 -10.59 -10.94 -12.89
C ASP A 125 -9.41 -10.64 -13.84
N ALA A 126 -9.49 -9.61 -14.68
CA ALA A 126 -8.47 -9.26 -15.66
C ALA A 126 -7.91 -7.84 -15.49
N GLY A 127 -8.51 -7.02 -14.63
CA GLY A 127 -8.09 -5.65 -14.40
C GLY A 127 -6.80 -5.55 -13.59
N GLY A 128 -6.14 -4.39 -13.72
CA GLY A 128 -4.89 -4.13 -13.00
C GLY A 128 -5.03 -4.27 -11.49
N ILE A 129 -6.20 -3.97 -10.95
CA ILE A 129 -6.53 -4.11 -9.54
C ILE A 129 -6.45 -5.58 -9.09
N ASP A 130 -7.14 -6.46 -9.80
CA ASP A 130 -7.19 -7.89 -9.44
C ASP A 130 -5.84 -8.56 -9.65
N GLN A 131 -5.11 -8.16 -10.70
CA GLN A 131 -3.74 -8.62 -10.94
C GLN A 131 -2.79 -8.23 -9.80
N ILE A 132 -2.86 -6.99 -9.30
CA ILE A 132 -2.05 -6.53 -8.18
C ILE A 132 -2.41 -7.32 -6.92
N ASN A 133 -3.69 -7.47 -6.62
CA ASN A 133 -4.15 -8.22 -5.45
C ASN A 133 -3.74 -9.69 -5.49
N ALA A 134 -3.82 -10.34 -6.66
CA ALA A 134 -3.39 -11.72 -6.83
C ALA A 134 -1.88 -11.87 -6.66
N SER A 135 -1.08 -10.99 -7.28
CA SER A 135 0.36 -10.97 -7.16
C SER A 135 0.81 -10.75 -5.71
N ASN A 136 0.18 -9.82 -5.01
CA ASN A 136 0.50 -9.51 -3.62
C ASN A 136 0.22 -10.71 -2.71
N ARG A 137 -0.94 -11.37 -2.85
CA ARG A 137 -1.26 -12.58 -2.08
C ARG A 137 -0.25 -13.68 -2.32
N GLN A 138 0.11 -13.94 -3.59
CA GLN A 138 1.11 -14.93 -3.94
C GLN A 138 2.47 -14.61 -3.29
N ARG A 139 2.91 -13.36 -3.37
CA ARG A 139 4.20 -12.95 -2.85
C ARG A 139 4.27 -13.00 -1.31
N ILE A 140 3.20 -12.60 -0.64
CA ILE A 140 3.11 -12.66 0.84
C ILE A 140 3.21 -14.11 1.33
N SER A 141 2.62 -15.04 0.59
CA SER A 141 2.62 -16.48 0.95
C SER A 141 3.84 -17.24 0.43
N ALA A 142 4.62 -16.64 -0.48
CA ALA A 142 5.79 -17.31 -1.06
C ALA A 142 6.89 -17.50 0.01
N PRO A 143 7.59 -18.66 -0.01
CA PRO A 143 8.75 -18.87 0.85
C PRO A 143 9.83 -17.82 0.60
N VAL A 144 10.49 -17.37 1.68
CA VAL A 144 11.64 -16.48 1.57
C VAL A 144 12.79 -17.24 0.89
N PRO A 145 13.42 -16.69 -0.14
CA PRO A 145 14.58 -17.32 -0.78
C PRO A 145 15.69 -17.65 0.23
N GLY A 146 16.16 -18.88 0.20
CA GLY A 146 17.22 -19.35 1.11
C GLY A 146 16.74 -19.80 2.50
N SER A 147 15.43 -19.73 2.77
CA SER A 147 14.85 -20.33 3.98
C SER A 147 14.55 -21.83 3.76
N ASP A 148 14.20 -22.52 4.86
CA ASP A 148 13.77 -23.94 4.85
C ASP A 148 12.36 -24.15 4.25
N GLY A 149 11.80 -23.15 3.58
CA GLY A 149 10.48 -23.16 2.98
C GLY A 149 9.33 -22.83 3.96
N LYS A 150 9.63 -22.65 5.24
CA LYS A 150 8.63 -22.30 6.26
C LYS A 150 8.52 -20.79 6.53
N ASP A 151 9.52 -20.04 6.14
CA ASP A 151 9.56 -18.59 6.31
C ASP A 151 8.93 -17.89 5.10
N SER A 152 8.02 -16.96 5.36
CA SER A 152 7.36 -16.12 4.37
C SER A 152 6.96 -14.79 5.02
N LEU A 153 6.57 -13.79 4.23
CA LEU A 153 6.01 -12.56 4.80
C LEU A 153 4.75 -12.85 5.63
N ALA A 154 3.92 -13.79 5.20
CA ALA A 154 2.77 -14.25 5.98
C ALA A 154 3.17 -14.90 7.30
N ALA A 155 4.19 -15.76 7.30
CA ALA A 155 4.72 -16.38 8.52
C ALA A 155 5.31 -15.35 9.48
N ARG A 156 5.88 -14.27 8.96
CA ARG A 156 6.39 -13.12 9.74
C ARG A 156 5.29 -12.17 10.21
N GLY A 157 4.02 -12.39 9.82
CA GLY A 157 2.85 -11.65 10.31
C GLY A 157 2.24 -10.65 9.34
N LEU A 158 2.76 -10.47 8.13
CA LEU A 158 2.11 -9.63 7.12
C LEU A 158 0.82 -10.32 6.63
N ARG A 159 -0.28 -9.59 6.62
CA ARG A 159 -1.60 -10.10 6.23
C ARG A 159 -2.00 -9.59 4.86
N ALA A 160 -2.46 -10.47 3.99
CA ALA A 160 -3.09 -10.07 2.75
C ALA A 160 -4.51 -9.55 3.03
N ALA A 161 -4.81 -8.35 2.55
CA ALA A 161 -6.15 -7.78 2.60
C ALA A 161 -6.71 -7.63 1.19
N LYS A 162 -8.02 -7.53 1.05
CA LYS A 162 -8.62 -7.12 -0.23
C LYS A 162 -8.30 -5.65 -0.47
N GLY A 163 -7.83 -5.32 -1.66
CA GLY A 163 -7.58 -3.94 -2.04
C GLY A 163 -8.85 -3.11 -1.97
N LEU A 164 -8.77 -1.94 -1.35
CA LEU A 164 -9.81 -0.92 -1.35
C LEU A 164 -9.50 0.08 -2.45
N PHE A 165 -10.42 0.19 -3.40
CA PHE A 165 -10.32 1.15 -4.48
C PHE A 165 -11.48 2.14 -4.37
N GLY A 166 -11.20 3.35 -3.96
CA GLY A 166 -12.07 4.49 -4.14
C GLY A 166 -11.51 5.42 -5.20
N HIS A 167 -12.30 6.36 -5.70
CA HIS A 167 -11.88 7.39 -6.65
C HIS A 167 -10.75 8.32 -6.14
N LEU A 168 -10.29 8.13 -4.94
CA LEU A 168 -9.10 8.69 -4.33
C LEU A 168 -8.21 7.54 -3.88
N VAL A 169 -7.52 6.98 -4.84
CA VAL A 169 -6.18 6.44 -4.69
C VAL A 169 -5.95 5.59 -3.44
N GLY A 170 -6.03 4.29 -3.58
CA GLY A 170 -5.52 3.39 -2.55
C GLY A 170 -5.38 1.98 -3.08
N VAL A 171 -4.17 1.45 -3.05
CA VAL A 171 -3.92 0.00 -3.12
C VAL A 171 -3.58 -0.45 -1.73
N MET A 172 -4.38 -1.35 -1.18
CA MET A 172 -4.12 -1.95 0.12
C MET A 172 -3.65 -3.39 -0.08
N VAL A 173 -2.62 -3.76 0.64
CA VAL A 173 -2.05 -5.12 0.62
C VAL A 173 -2.14 -5.72 2.01
#